data_4d4fa5b1b8b42ffbb7a82792cdfb318b
#
_entry.id   4d4fa5b1b8b42ffbb7a82792cdfb318b
#
_cell.length_a   1.000
_cell.length_b   1.000
_cell.length_c   1.000
_cell.angle_alpha   90.00
_cell.angle_beta   90.00
_cell.angle_gamma   90.00
#
_symmetry.space_group_name_H-M   'P 1'
#
loop_
_entity.id
_entity.type
_entity.pdbx_description
1 polymer ?
#
loop_
_entity_poly.entity_id
_entity_poly.type
_entity_poly.pdbx_seq_one_letter_code
_entity_poly.pdbx_strand_id
1 'polypeptide(L)'
;MIKLENVVLASPDQMSFIIEGMRNPMNSWDNSDSSCGKATRETNIQWSDDYFIGTNDANLMQRLSKAGTDHRKFMRMMPVYVRITAPLYWWKEFDTYKVGTVANSCSTMHKIAEKEFTREDFSDDHLIDINTALTNHITIKEYPYLRELTPIDILNDTISMLNKIRKLYLIWDEVDDEEKSILGTHGFLTKDRKSVV
;
A
#
# COMPACT_ATOMS: atom_id res chain seq x y z
N MET A 1 -8.70 -4.53 1.56
CA MET A 1 -8.63 -3.37 2.50
C MET A 1 -7.22 -2.78 2.48
N ILE A 2 -7.07 -1.44 2.51
CA ILE A 2 -5.76 -0.78 2.63
C ILE A 2 -5.50 -0.50 4.10
N LYS A 3 -4.30 -0.85 4.60
CA LYS A 3 -3.90 -0.67 5.99
C LYS A 3 -2.62 0.16 6.07
N LEU A 4 -2.62 1.16 6.93
CA LEU A 4 -1.47 2.01 7.23
C LEU A 4 -1.03 1.75 8.68
N GLU A 5 0.25 1.46 8.87
CA GLU A 5 0.82 1.14 10.19
C GLU A 5 2.17 1.83 10.35
N ASN A 6 2.55 2.05 11.60
CA ASN A 6 3.87 2.62 11.95
C ASN A 6 4.16 3.92 11.20
N VAL A 7 3.21 4.85 11.23
CA VAL A 7 3.38 6.17 10.61
C VAL A 7 4.36 6.99 11.45
N VAL A 8 5.47 7.42 10.83
CA VAL A 8 6.46 8.30 11.45
C VAL A 8 6.53 9.58 10.63
N LEU A 9 6.30 10.69 11.28
CA LEU A 9 6.35 12.04 10.71
C LEU A 9 7.69 12.71 11.05
N ALA A 10 7.92 13.90 10.49
CA ALA A 10 9.07 14.72 10.80
C ALA A 10 9.20 14.97 12.31
N SER A 11 10.41 14.86 12.85
CA SER A 11 10.69 15.19 14.27
C SER A 11 10.47 16.69 14.55
N PRO A 12 10.41 17.10 15.83
CA PRO A 12 10.37 18.51 16.21
C PRO A 12 11.48 19.35 15.57
N ASP A 13 12.72 18.88 15.59
CA ASP A 13 13.85 19.57 14.99
C ASP A 13 13.71 19.68 13.46
N GLN A 14 13.30 18.60 12.80
CA GLN A 14 13.03 18.62 11.37
C GLN A 14 11.90 19.59 11.03
N MET A 15 10.84 19.63 11.83
CA MET A 15 9.72 20.53 11.61
C MET A 15 10.13 22.01 11.79
N SER A 16 11.00 22.30 12.74
CA SER A 16 11.59 23.61 12.90
C SER A 16 12.34 24.07 11.63
N PHE A 17 13.19 23.20 11.06
CA PHE A 17 13.89 23.46 9.80
C PHE A 17 12.95 23.63 8.61
N ILE A 18 11.85 22.86 8.57
CA ILE A 18 10.86 22.97 7.51
C ILE A 18 10.17 24.35 7.54
N ILE A 19 9.83 24.83 8.74
CA ILE A 19 9.24 26.15 8.94
C ILE A 19 10.23 27.26 8.58
N GLU A 20 11.46 27.14 9.02
CA GLU A 20 12.53 28.07 8.62
C GLU A 20 12.69 28.11 7.11
N GLY A 21 12.81 26.95 6.45
CA GLY A 21 12.91 26.84 5.01
C GLY A 21 11.69 27.39 4.24
N MET A 22 10.50 27.24 4.81
CA MET A 22 9.27 27.83 4.27
C MET A 22 9.31 29.37 4.29
N ARG A 23 9.95 29.95 5.30
CA ARG A 23 10.03 31.42 5.49
C ARG A 23 11.22 32.07 4.78
N ASN A 24 12.22 31.29 4.38
CA ASN A 24 13.43 31.76 3.70
C ASN A 24 13.16 32.69 2.50
N PRO A 25 12.23 32.37 1.58
CA PRO A 25 12.02 33.21 0.37
C PRO A 25 11.61 34.66 0.69
N MET A 26 11.05 34.89 1.88
CA MET A 26 10.53 36.20 2.30
C MET A 26 11.36 36.80 3.44
N ASN A 27 12.45 36.16 3.87
CA ASN A 27 13.24 36.54 5.04
C ASN A 27 12.35 36.86 6.26
N SER A 28 11.32 36.06 6.47
CA SER A 28 10.26 36.35 7.44
C SER A 28 10.34 35.45 8.68
N TRP A 29 11.54 35.06 9.10
CA TRP A 29 11.77 34.18 10.26
C TRP A 29 11.22 34.75 11.57
N ASP A 30 11.38 36.07 11.78
CA ASP A 30 10.87 36.75 12.98
C ASP A 30 9.34 36.70 13.14
N ASN A 31 8.62 36.34 12.07
CA ASN A 31 7.18 36.16 12.12
C ASN A 31 6.75 34.72 12.46
N SER A 32 7.72 33.83 12.73
CA SER A 32 7.40 32.47 13.17
C SER A 32 6.87 32.48 14.59
N ASP A 33 5.81 31.73 14.81
CA ASP A 33 5.17 31.55 16.11
C ASP A 33 5.10 30.08 16.53
N SER A 34 5.83 29.21 15.82
CA SER A 34 5.97 27.80 16.17
C SER A 34 7.08 27.59 17.18
N SER A 35 6.95 26.63 18.06
CA SER A 35 7.93 26.39 19.13
C SER A 35 7.97 24.95 19.61
N CYS A 36 9.15 24.56 20.14
CA CYS A 36 9.28 23.38 20.98
C CYS A 36 8.82 23.69 22.40
N GLY A 37 8.16 22.74 23.06
CA GLY A 37 7.76 22.83 24.45
C GLY A 37 6.25 22.86 24.69
N LYS A 38 5.80 23.45 25.79
CA LYS A 38 4.39 23.44 26.18
C LYS A 38 3.56 24.34 25.28
N ALA A 39 2.37 23.86 24.93
CA ALA A 39 1.36 24.63 24.22
C ALA A 39 1.09 25.96 24.95
N THR A 40 1.24 27.07 24.23
CA THR A 40 0.67 28.34 24.65
C THR A 40 -0.80 28.39 24.27
N ARG A 41 -1.61 29.21 24.94
CA ARG A 41 -3.06 29.32 24.66
C ARG A 41 -3.40 29.70 23.21
N GLU A 42 -2.43 30.12 22.44
CA GLU A 42 -2.57 30.60 21.06
C GLU A 42 -2.06 29.61 20.00
N THR A 43 -1.49 28.47 20.40
CA THR A 43 -1.00 27.46 19.46
C THR A 43 -2.13 26.54 19.05
N ASN A 44 -2.38 26.44 17.76
CA ASN A 44 -3.57 25.80 17.23
C ASN A 44 -3.37 24.37 16.73
N ILE A 45 -2.13 23.96 16.45
CA ILE A 45 -1.84 22.65 15.90
C ILE A 45 -0.71 22.00 16.69
N GLN A 46 -1.03 20.98 17.44
CA GLN A 46 -0.04 20.10 18.03
C GLN A 46 0.50 19.16 16.94
N TRP A 47 1.79 19.27 16.61
CA TRP A 47 2.46 18.39 15.67
C TRP A 47 2.95 17.11 16.33
N SER A 48 3.53 17.24 17.51
CA SER A 48 3.96 16.15 18.39
C SER A 48 3.83 16.60 19.86
N ASP A 49 4.16 15.72 20.79
CA ASP A 49 4.09 16.03 22.22
C ASP A 49 4.96 17.23 22.61
N ASP A 50 6.04 17.46 21.85
CA ASP A 50 7.03 18.51 22.13
C ASP A 50 7.11 19.61 21.09
N TYR A 51 6.19 19.65 20.08
CA TYR A 51 6.22 20.68 19.04
C TYR A 51 4.85 21.18 18.64
N PHE A 52 4.71 22.50 18.61
CA PHE A 52 3.49 23.20 18.27
C PHE A 52 3.71 24.13 17.08
N ILE A 53 2.83 24.02 16.09
CA ILE A 53 2.79 24.92 14.95
C ILE A 53 1.90 26.10 15.28
N GLY A 54 2.47 27.28 15.27
CA GLY A 54 1.74 28.53 15.55
C GLY A 54 0.76 28.90 14.43
N THR A 55 -0.15 29.78 14.74
CA THR A 55 -1.21 30.22 13.82
C THR A 55 -0.65 30.90 12.56
N ASN A 56 0.38 31.74 12.72
CA ASN A 56 1.00 32.42 11.59
C ASN A 56 1.66 31.44 10.63
N ASP A 57 2.40 30.46 11.17
CA ASP A 57 3.03 29.42 10.38
C ASP A 57 2.00 28.52 9.71
N ALA A 58 0.98 28.08 10.42
CA ALA A 58 -0.09 27.26 9.88
C ALA A 58 -0.83 27.96 8.74
N ASN A 59 -1.14 29.25 8.90
CA ASN A 59 -1.78 30.06 7.85
C ASN A 59 -0.87 30.21 6.63
N LEU A 60 0.43 30.41 6.84
CA LEU A 60 1.39 30.48 5.74
C LEU A 60 1.50 29.13 5.01
N MET A 61 1.63 28.03 5.74
CA MET A 61 1.64 26.67 5.18
C MET A 61 0.41 26.41 4.31
N GLN A 62 -0.77 26.76 4.81
CA GLN A 62 -2.01 26.56 4.08
C GLN A 62 -2.09 27.39 2.80
N ARG A 63 -1.65 28.65 2.83
CA ARG A 63 -1.60 29.51 1.64
C ARG A 63 -0.61 28.97 0.62
N LEU A 64 0.61 28.62 1.02
CA LEU A 64 1.65 28.13 0.13
C LEU A 64 1.29 26.76 -0.46
N SER A 65 0.64 25.87 0.29
CA SER A 65 0.20 24.57 -0.22
C SER A 65 -0.78 24.68 -1.38
N LYS A 66 -1.58 25.76 -1.43
CA LYS A 66 -2.57 26.02 -2.47
C LYS A 66 -2.03 26.85 -3.64
N ALA A 67 -0.88 27.51 -3.48
CA ALA A 67 -0.36 28.50 -4.42
C ALA A 67 0.44 27.93 -5.61
N GLY A 68 0.49 26.62 -5.78
CA GLY A 68 1.17 25.97 -6.88
C GLY A 68 2.49 25.29 -6.51
N THR A 69 3.10 24.61 -7.46
CA THR A 69 4.22 23.69 -7.24
C THR A 69 5.45 24.38 -6.67
N ASP A 70 5.74 25.58 -7.13
CA ASP A 70 6.93 26.32 -6.70
C ASP A 70 6.83 26.87 -5.29
N HIS A 71 5.61 27.18 -4.83
CA HIS A 71 5.37 27.72 -3.51
C HIS A 71 5.27 26.65 -2.42
N ARG A 72 4.87 25.45 -2.79
CA ARG A 72 4.71 24.32 -1.85
C ARG A 72 5.99 23.50 -1.63
N LYS A 73 7.19 24.05 -1.91
CA LYS A 73 8.47 23.34 -1.77
C LYS A 73 8.70 22.78 -0.35
N PHE A 74 8.29 23.51 0.66
CA PHE A 74 8.42 23.09 2.05
C PHE A 74 7.77 21.73 2.34
N MET A 75 6.67 21.39 1.63
CA MET A 75 6.01 20.08 1.79
C MET A 75 6.91 18.91 1.36
N ARG A 76 7.86 19.16 0.45
CA ARG A 76 8.83 18.11 0.02
C ARG A 76 9.93 17.87 1.04
N MET A 77 10.05 18.75 2.04
CA MET A 77 10.96 18.58 3.18
C MET A 77 10.34 17.73 4.29
N MET A 78 9.04 17.41 4.21
CA MET A 78 8.31 16.61 5.19
C MET A 78 8.38 15.12 4.84
N PRO A 79 9.33 14.34 5.35
CA PRO A 79 9.34 12.90 5.13
C PRO A 79 8.21 12.24 5.91
N VAL A 80 7.59 11.24 5.31
CA VAL A 80 6.62 10.35 5.97
C VAL A 80 7.10 8.93 5.78
N TYR A 81 7.37 8.23 6.88
CA TYR A 81 7.67 6.82 6.85
C TYR A 81 6.42 6.06 7.27
N VAL A 82 6.05 5.07 6.52
CA VAL A 82 4.80 4.34 6.79
C VAL A 82 4.88 2.92 6.24
N ARG A 83 4.32 1.98 6.99
CA ARG A 83 4.08 0.63 6.49
C ARG A 83 2.69 0.60 5.85
N ILE A 84 2.64 0.20 4.59
CA ILE A 84 1.40 0.09 3.83
C ILE A 84 1.19 -1.37 3.46
N THR A 85 0.04 -1.92 3.85
CA THR A 85 -0.46 -3.19 3.32
C THR A 85 -1.62 -2.88 2.41
N ALA A 86 -1.52 -3.27 1.14
CA ALA A 86 -2.52 -2.98 0.14
C ALA A 86 -2.55 -4.07 -0.94
N PRO A 87 -3.66 -4.25 -1.66
CA PRO A 87 -3.75 -5.15 -2.80
C PRO A 87 -2.76 -4.78 -3.90
N LEU A 88 -2.34 -5.76 -4.70
CA LEU A 88 -1.33 -5.57 -5.74
C LEU A 88 -1.76 -4.53 -6.80
N TYR A 89 -3.04 -4.46 -7.15
CA TYR A 89 -3.56 -3.46 -8.10
C TYR A 89 -3.40 -2.04 -7.57
N TRP A 90 -3.53 -1.83 -6.24
CA TRP A 90 -3.30 -0.52 -5.61
C TRP A 90 -1.83 -0.10 -5.73
N TRP A 91 -0.90 -1.03 -5.53
CA TRP A 91 0.53 -0.76 -5.68
C TRP A 91 0.92 -0.39 -7.10
N LYS A 92 0.31 -1.06 -8.10
CA LYS A 92 0.54 -0.71 -9.51
C LYS A 92 0.09 0.72 -9.84
N GLU A 93 -1.03 1.14 -9.29
CA GLU A 93 -1.53 2.51 -9.44
C GLU A 93 -0.66 3.50 -8.67
N PHE A 94 -0.32 3.20 -7.43
CA PHE A 94 0.53 4.05 -6.59
C PHE A 94 1.90 4.30 -7.24
N ASP A 95 2.50 3.30 -7.87
CA ASP A 95 3.78 3.41 -8.57
C ASP A 95 3.78 4.46 -9.69
N THR A 96 2.63 4.80 -10.24
CA THR A 96 2.46 5.85 -11.25
C THR A 96 2.65 7.25 -10.67
N TYR A 97 2.34 7.45 -9.39
CA TYR A 97 2.33 8.76 -8.71
C TYR A 97 3.47 8.95 -7.71
N LYS A 98 4.38 8.01 -7.59
CA LYS A 98 5.39 7.95 -6.53
C LYS A 98 6.58 8.93 -6.68
N VAL A 99 6.38 10.10 -7.22
CA VAL A 99 7.47 11.10 -7.34
C VAL A 99 8.02 11.44 -5.94
N GLY A 100 9.32 11.20 -5.73
CA GLY A 100 9.97 11.42 -4.44
C GLY A 100 9.69 10.34 -3.39
N THR A 101 9.12 9.21 -3.78
CA THR A 101 8.84 8.08 -2.88
C THR A 101 9.83 6.95 -3.11
N VAL A 102 10.28 6.32 -2.02
CA VAL A 102 11.09 5.10 -2.05
C VAL A 102 10.30 3.99 -1.38
N ALA A 103 10.06 2.89 -2.11
CA ALA A 103 9.36 1.73 -1.59
C ALA A 103 10.35 0.57 -1.38
N ASN A 104 10.37 0.03 -0.16
CA ASN A 104 11.01 -1.24 0.16
C ASN A 104 9.89 -2.29 0.27
N SER A 105 9.65 -3.02 -0.82
CA SER A 105 8.59 -4.02 -0.87
C SER A 105 9.10 -5.41 -0.51
N CYS A 106 8.20 -6.26 -0.04
CA CYS A 106 8.46 -7.69 0.04
C CYS A 106 8.62 -8.26 -1.38
N SER A 107 9.65 -9.07 -1.59
CA SER A 107 9.87 -9.69 -2.90
C SER A 107 8.84 -10.80 -3.15
N THR A 108 7.94 -10.57 -4.08
CA THR A 108 6.97 -11.60 -4.50
C THR A 108 7.68 -12.80 -5.13
N MET A 109 8.78 -12.58 -5.87
CA MET A 109 9.56 -13.66 -6.49
C MET A 109 10.09 -14.69 -5.49
N HIS A 110 10.50 -14.22 -4.29
CA HIS A 110 11.13 -15.09 -3.30
C HIS A 110 10.14 -15.57 -2.22
N LYS A 111 9.05 -14.86 -2.03
CA LYS A 111 8.16 -15.05 -0.89
C LYS A 111 6.79 -15.61 -1.23
N ILE A 112 6.37 -15.54 -2.50
CA ILE A 112 5.03 -15.95 -2.92
C ILE A 112 4.75 -17.44 -2.64
N ALA A 113 5.79 -18.28 -2.69
CA ALA A 113 5.66 -19.72 -2.47
C ALA A 113 5.92 -20.16 -1.02
N GLU A 114 6.32 -19.26 -0.10
CA GLU A 114 6.66 -19.64 1.28
C GLU A 114 5.50 -20.19 2.09
N LYS A 115 4.32 -19.60 1.93
CA LYS A 115 3.11 -20.04 2.65
C LYS A 115 2.03 -20.50 1.67
N GLU A 116 1.07 -21.27 2.18
CA GLU A 116 -0.14 -21.57 1.41
C GLU A 116 -0.98 -20.30 1.24
N PHE A 117 -1.62 -20.19 0.07
CA PHE A 117 -2.60 -19.15 -0.18
C PHE A 117 -3.86 -19.44 0.63
N THR A 118 -4.34 -18.41 1.29
CA THR A 118 -5.59 -18.40 2.05
C THR A 118 -6.52 -17.33 1.52
N ARG A 119 -7.77 -17.34 1.95
CA ARG A 119 -8.74 -16.31 1.56
C ARG A 119 -8.31 -14.90 1.95
N GLU A 120 -7.55 -14.74 3.04
CA GLU A 120 -7.02 -13.46 3.52
C GLU A 120 -6.00 -12.81 2.54
N ASP A 121 -5.43 -13.59 1.64
CA ASP A 121 -4.51 -13.09 0.61
C ASP A 121 -5.24 -12.42 -0.57
N PHE A 122 -6.58 -12.45 -0.60
CA PHE A 122 -7.41 -11.93 -1.68
C PHE A 122 -8.37 -10.85 -1.18
N SER A 123 -8.70 -9.88 -2.04
CA SER A 123 -9.75 -8.90 -1.79
C SER A 123 -11.09 -9.51 -2.19
N ASP A 124 -11.86 -9.97 -1.21
CA ASP A 124 -13.14 -10.65 -1.42
C ASP A 124 -14.36 -9.86 -0.90
N ASP A 125 -14.15 -8.65 -0.41
CA ASP A 125 -15.19 -7.78 0.17
C ASP A 125 -16.40 -7.66 -0.79
N HIS A 126 -16.15 -7.43 -2.08
CA HIS A 126 -17.21 -7.31 -3.09
C HIS A 126 -17.89 -8.65 -3.44
N LEU A 127 -17.21 -9.78 -3.28
CA LEU A 127 -17.78 -11.08 -3.56
C LEU A 127 -18.85 -11.46 -2.53
N ILE A 128 -18.69 -11.05 -1.28
CA ILE A 128 -19.67 -11.27 -0.21
C ILE A 128 -20.96 -10.53 -0.53
N ASP A 129 -20.86 -9.27 -0.97
CA ASP A 129 -22.03 -8.45 -1.34
C ASP A 129 -22.78 -9.03 -2.54
N ILE A 130 -22.05 -9.46 -3.58
CA ILE A 130 -22.63 -10.11 -4.75
C ILE A 130 -23.29 -11.41 -4.35
N ASN A 131 -22.68 -12.22 -3.50
CA ASN A 131 -23.23 -13.48 -3.05
C ASN A 131 -24.55 -13.28 -2.29
N THR A 132 -24.60 -12.28 -1.42
CA THR A 132 -25.80 -11.90 -0.66
C THR A 132 -26.88 -11.37 -1.60
N ALA A 133 -26.54 -10.55 -2.59
CA ALA A 133 -27.45 -10.03 -3.59
C ALA A 133 -28.03 -11.15 -4.47
N LEU A 134 -27.19 -12.08 -4.91
CA LEU A 134 -27.62 -13.25 -5.70
C LEU A 134 -28.58 -14.14 -4.90
N THR A 135 -28.30 -14.35 -3.62
CA THR A 135 -29.17 -15.18 -2.78
C THR A 135 -30.53 -14.52 -2.53
N ASN A 136 -30.58 -13.19 -2.47
CA ASN A 136 -31.78 -12.45 -2.10
C ASN A 136 -32.61 -11.98 -3.29
N HIS A 137 -32.04 -11.78 -4.47
CA HIS A 137 -32.69 -11.06 -5.58
C HIS A 137 -32.75 -11.79 -6.90
N ILE A 138 -31.93 -12.80 -7.14
CA ILE A 138 -32.03 -13.57 -8.39
C ILE A 138 -32.98 -14.71 -8.19
N THR A 139 -34.18 -14.58 -8.79
CA THR A 139 -35.10 -15.71 -8.96
C THR A 139 -34.44 -16.68 -9.93
N ILE A 140 -33.82 -17.70 -9.41
CA ILE A 140 -32.94 -18.69 -10.07
C ILE A 140 -33.66 -19.55 -11.11
N LYS A 141 -34.80 -19.12 -11.61
CA LYS A 141 -35.53 -19.83 -12.66
C LYS A 141 -34.84 -19.78 -14.03
N GLU A 142 -34.06 -18.71 -14.29
CA GLU A 142 -33.43 -18.51 -15.60
C GLU A 142 -32.02 -19.09 -15.71
N TYR A 143 -31.32 -19.30 -14.57
CA TYR A 143 -29.92 -19.78 -14.56
C TYR A 143 -29.71 -20.84 -13.48
N PRO A 144 -30.24 -22.06 -13.62
CA PRO A 144 -30.19 -23.10 -12.57
C PRO A 144 -28.75 -23.52 -12.19
N TYR A 145 -27.79 -23.38 -13.10
CA TYR A 145 -26.38 -23.70 -12.85
C TYR A 145 -25.66 -22.66 -11.99
N LEU A 146 -26.17 -21.44 -11.84
CA LEU A 146 -25.62 -20.44 -10.90
C LEU A 146 -25.93 -20.76 -9.43
N ARG A 147 -26.80 -21.76 -9.18
CA ARG A 147 -27.04 -22.29 -7.83
C ARG A 147 -25.86 -23.05 -7.26
N GLU A 148 -25.06 -23.63 -8.13
CA GLU A 148 -24.01 -24.57 -7.75
C GLU A 148 -22.63 -23.91 -7.57
N LEU A 149 -22.45 -22.67 -8.09
CA LEU A 149 -21.17 -21.94 -8.05
C LEU A 149 -21.40 -20.49 -7.66
N THR A 150 -21.19 -20.20 -6.38
CA THR A 150 -21.14 -18.80 -5.93
C THR A 150 -19.77 -18.19 -6.26
N PRO A 151 -19.65 -16.85 -6.38
CA PRO A 151 -18.35 -16.20 -6.54
C PRO A 151 -17.32 -16.58 -5.46
N ILE A 152 -17.78 -16.88 -4.25
CA ILE A 152 -16.91 -17.35 -3.15
C ILE A 152 -16.44 -18.79 -3.41
N ASP A 153 -17.28 -19.66 -3.95
CA ASP A 153 -16.87 -21.02 -4.31
C ASP A 153 -15.82 -21.00 -5.41
N ILE A 154 -15.99 -20.15 -6.43
CA ILE A 154 -14.99 -19.95 -7.47
C ILE A 154 -13.67 -19.44 -6.90
N LEU A 155 -13.69 -18.52 -5.92
CA LEU A 155 -12.50 -18.06 -5.25
C LEU A 155 -11.83 -19.20 -4.47
N ASN A 156 -12.58 -20.00 -3.73
CA ASN A 156 -12.06 -21.13 -2.97
C ASN A 156 -11.42 -22.19 -3.90
N ASP A 157 -12.04 -22.49 -5.02
CA ASP A 157 -11.50 -23.39 -6.04
C ASP A 157 -10.22 -22.82 -6.66
N THR A 158 -10.18 -21.51 -6.91
CA THR A 158 -9.00 -20.80 -7.40
C THR A 158 -7.85 -20.91 -6.39
N ILE A 159 -8.10 -20.67 -5.11
CA ILE A 159 -7.13 -20.82 -4.02
C ILE A 159 -6.60 -22.27 -3.95
N SER A 160 -7.48 -23.24 -4.05
CA SER A 160 -7.11 -24.66 -4.09
C SER A 160 -6.18 -24.97 -5.26
N MET A 161 -6.50 -24.44 -6.46
CA MET A 161 -5.68 -24.61 -7.64
C MET A 161 -4.31 -23.93 -7.49
N LEU A 162 -4.26 -22.72 -6.97
CA LEU A 162 -3.01 -21.99 -6.71
C LEU A 162 -2.12 -22.76 -5.71
N ASN A 163 -2.71 -23.36 -4.68
CA ASN A 163 -1.95 -24.18 -3.72
C ASN A 163 -1.44 -25.49 -4.35
N LYS A 164 -2.15 -26.07 -5.30
CA LYS A 164 -1.63 -27.20 -6.08
C LYS A 164 -0.45 -26.78 -6.95
N ILE A 165 -0.54 -25.66 -7.65
CA ILE A 165 0.56 -25.09 -8.45
C ILE A 165 1.77 -24.78 -7.55
N ARG A 166 1.53 -24.18 -6.38
CA ARG A 166 2.59 -23.92 -5.39
C ARG A 166 3.32 -25.21 -4.98
N LYS A 167 2.58 -26.28 -4.69
CA LYS A 167 3.18 -27.57 -4.34
C LYS A 167 4.05 -28.12 -5.47
N LEU A 168 3.56 -28.06 -6.71
CA LEU A 168 4.35 -28.47 -7.89
C LEU A 168 5.63 -27.61 -8.04
N TYR A 169 5.54 -26.31 -7.79
CA TYR A 169 6.68 -25.40 -7.83
C TYR A 169 7.75 -25.76 -6.78
N LEU A 170 7.34 -26.09 -5.55
CA LEU A 170 8.24 -26.48 -4.47
C LEU A 170 8.90 -27.84 -4.75
N ILE A 171 8.14 -28.82 -5.24
CA ILE A 171 8.68 -30.13 -5.65
C ILE A 171 9.72 -29.95 -6.77
N TRP A 172 9.49 -29.03 -7.71
CA TRP A 172 10.42 -28.75 -8.80
C TRP A 172 11.80 -28.26 -8.32
N ASP A 173 11.85 -27.53 -7.22
CA ASP A 173 13.13 -27.10 -6.63
C ASP A 173 13.87 -28.25 -5.93
N GLU A 174 13.18 -29.32 -5.53
CA GLU A 174 13.74 -30.52 -4.89
C GLU A 174 14.14 -31.62 -5.89
N VAL A 175 13.62 -31.57 -7.11
CA VAL A 175 13.87 -32.55 -8.18
C VAL A 175 15.29 -32.35 -8.77
N ASP A 176 16.02 -33.41 -9.02
CA ASP A 176 17.35 -33.32 -9.63
C ASP A 176 17.32 -32.90 -11.11
N ASP A 177 18.49 -32.61 -11.69
CA ASP A 177 18.57 -32.09 -13.04
C ASP A 177 18.22 -33.14 -14.12
N GLU A 178 18.36 -34.43 -13.82
CA GLU A 178 18.01 -35.53 -14.71
C GLU A 178 16.47 -35.70 -14.77
N GLU A 179 15.82 -35.69 -13.63
CA GLU A 179 14.35 -35.70 -13.51
C GLU A 179 13.73 -34.44 -14.11
N LYS A 180 14.36 -33.27 -13.92
CA LYS A 180 13.92 -32.00 -14.56
C LYS A 180 13.97 -32.08 -16.08
N SER A 181 14.98 -32.76 -16.64
CA SER A 181 15.09 -32.97 -18.09
C SER A 181 13.93 -33.81 -18.62
N ILE A 182 13.54 -34.85 -17.89
CA ILE A 182 12.42 -35.72 -18.26
C ILE A 182 11.08 -34.95 -18.19
N LEU A 183 10.86 -34.18 -17.12
CA LEU A 183 9.66 -33.42 -16.93
C LEU A 183 9.57 -32.22 -17.90
N GLY A 184 10.70 -31.62 -18.27
CA GLY A 184 10.78 -30.52 -19.24
C GLY A 184 10.42 -30.93 -20.66
N THR A 185 10.72 -32.19 -21.08
CA THR A 185 10.39 -32.71 -22.40
C THR A 185 8.88 -32.91 -22.62
N HIS A 186 8.07 -32.94 -21.55
CA HIS A 186 6.62 -33.03 -21.61
C HIS A 186 5.88 -31.66 -21.52
N GLY A 187 6.59 -30.55 -21.67
CA GLY A 187 5.99 -29.20 -21.77
C GLY A 187 5.48 -28.61 -20.47
N PHE A 188 5.86 -29.17 -19.33
CA PHE A 188 5.31 -28.81 -18.04
C PHE A 188 6.19 -27.85 -17.24
N LEU A 189 6.79 -26.91 -17.55
CA LEU A 189 7.48 -25.86 -16.76
C LEU A 189 8.86 -25.52 -17.35
N THR A 190 8.90 -24.54 -18.18
CA THR A 190 10.17 -23.87 -18.51
C THR A 190 10.60 -22.97 -17.36
N LYS A 191 11.89 -22.97 -17.06
CA LYS A 191 12.59 -22.30 -15.95
C LYS A 191 12.57 -20.75 -16.03
N ASP A 192 11.55 -20.15 -16.59
CA ASP A 192 11.48 -18.68 -16.64
C ASP A 192 10.69 -18.15 -15.43
N ARG A 193 11.45 -17.91 -14.33
CA ARG A 193 10.91 -17.30 -13.09
C ARG A 193 10.27 -15.92 -13.31
N LYS A 194 10.36 -15.36 -14.51
CA LYS A 194 9.80 -14.05 -14.87
C LYS A 194 8.37 -14.10 -15.38
N SER A 195 7.83 -15.29 -15.66
CA SER A 195 6.51 -15.45 -16.30
C SER A 195 5.36 -15.85 -15.38
N VAL A 196 5.54 -15.81 -14.07
CA VAL A 196 4.49 -16.10 -13.07
C VAL A 196 4.03 -14.82 -12.35
N VAL A 197 3.88 -13.72 -13.10
CA VAL A 197 3.23 -12.49 -12.60
C VAL A 197 2.20 -12.04 -13.61
#